data_448dcf3aec7819d59c37701cba9fdddf
#
_entry.id   448dcf3aec7819d59c37701cba9fdddf
#
_cell.length_a   1.000
_cell.length_b   1.000
_cell.length_c   1.000
_cell.angle_alpha   90.00
_cell.angle_beta   90.00
_cell.angle_gamma   90.00
#
_symmetry.space_group_name_H-M   'P 1'
#
loop_
_entity.id
_entity.type
_entity.pdbx_description
1 polymer ?
#
loop_
_entity_poly.entity_id
_entity_poly.type
_entity_poly.pdbx_seq_one_letter_code
_entity_poly.pdbx_strand_id
1 'polypeptide(L)'
;YLNLLILFFFFSANLFSQTNYSEFIKLKRLFIEEKYSIISEYNHQIDKKNEFYPYAVFYKGVSEYKLSSYDKSENYFKEIIAIYPNWSQIDEVYYWQIKVDLKTNNFDNALINFSELNNSEIKEILYPDIDPFLENISSSKLYDYYELYPQNKSVAKYYGRFLLKEYLDSNVIEEINKILKIVEAEDLFISKKLNFKIAVLLPFMFEGIENNTFIKKNDFIMDLYTGINYGFKNNDSISTNIEILSFDTKRNPDTIKKLIEEGSLDNVDLIIGPLYSKPIEIVKQFCLEKKVLMINPLSSNNKIIDDNNYSFLFKPSINTIAKQTADYSINNFSKNKNVLIFYENNYQDSLIASLYKQKLDSSNFNIIYSKSVSFEDSRLILDSLASTYEYILSDSLFDTLSNVPNIVIKEGRGIDKLDTTYMYTEKFFIEDDSIGHIFVSSKNSLFASNAISALDIRNDTIPIIGYTEWLDYNVISVDQFQNLDVRMIGTTFYEKENESFKKLNNFFMSDYNRKISYNFLAGYDLINMIIKINNNYGNYFQFGLR
;
A
#
# COMPACT_ATOMS: atom_id res chain seq x y z
N TYR A 1 75.24 24.59 37.10
CA TYR A 1 73.91 25.09 37.54
C TYR A 1 72.79 24.75 36.50
N LEU A 2 73.05 24.87 35.21
CA LEU A 2 72.04 24.62 34.18
C LEU A 2 71.63 23.12 34.08
N ASN A 3 72.59 22.21 34.22
CA ASN A 3 72.37 20.78 34.23
C ASN A 3 71.63 20.28 35.49
N LEU A 4 71.77 20.92 36.60
CA LEU A 4 71.07 20.59 37.84
C LEU A 4 69.62 21.06 37.78
N LEU A 5 69.34 22.22 37.12
CA LEU A 5 68.00 22.77 36.91
C LEU A 5 67.18 21.88 35.92
N ILE A 6 67.82 21.36 34.85
CA ILE A 6 67.20 20.44 33.89
C ILE A 6 66.88 19.10 34.55
N LEU A 7 67.77 18.56 35.38
CA LEU A 7 67.50 17.33 36.12
C LEU A 7 66.37 17.51 37.16
N PHE A 8 66.28 18.67 37.81
CA PHE A 8 65.22 18.95 38.76
C PHE A 8 63.84 19.11 38.04
N PHE A 9 63.85 19.66 36.82
CA PHE A 9 62.65 19.75 35.99
C PHE A 9 62.20 18.36 35.48
N PHE A 10 63.09 17.50 35.07
CA PHE A 10 62.79 16.11 34.68
C PHE A 10 62.31 15.27 35.85
N PHE A 11 62.88 15.46 37.05
CA PHE A 11 62.48 14.73 38.26
C PHE A 11 61.11 15.21 38.77
N SER A 12 60.83 16.51 38.72
CA SER A 12 59.53 17.05 39.11
C SER A 12 58.42 16.66 38.10
N ALA A 13 58.70 16.66 36.79
CA ALA A 13 57.74 16.23 35.77
C ALA A 13 57.40 14.74 35.92
N ASN A 14 58.36 13.86 36.21
CA ASN A 14 58.12 12.44 36.47
C ASN A 14 57.36 12.19 37.79
N LEU A 15 57.66 12.96 38.86
CA LEU A 15 56.92 12.87 40.12
C LEU A 15 55.46 13.33 39.96
N PHE A 16 55.20 14.42 39.24
CA PHE A 16 53.84 14.89 38.94
C PHE A 16 53.04 13.88 38.06
N SER A 17 53.68 13.22 37.10
CA SER A 17 53.07 12.18 36.28
C SER A 17 52.69 10.96 37.10
N GLN A 18 53.60 10.49 38.00
CA GLN A 18 53.31 9.37 38.90
C GLN A 18 52.20 9.68 39.90
N THR A 19 52.12 10.92 40.39
CA THR A 19 51.06 11.34 41.32
C THR A 19 49.70 11.36 40.63
N ASN A 20 49.57 11.93 39.43
CA ASN A 20 48.33 11.96 38.66
C ASN A 20 47.81 10.54 38.34
N TYR A 21 48.70 9.63 37.92
CA TYR A 21 48.34 8.24 37.65
C TYR A 21 47.87 7.48 38.90
N SER A 22 48.58 7.66 40.04
CA SER A 22 48.20 6.99 41.30
C SER A 22 46.83 7.48 41.81
N GLU A 23 46.54 8.77 41.70
CA GLU A 23 45.24 9.37 42.03
C GLU A 23 44.13 8.83 41.14
N PHE A 24 44.38 8.74 39.83
CA PHE A 24 43.43 8.16 38.88
C PHE A 24 43.11 6.69 39.21
N ILE A 25 44.13 5.86 39.45
CA ILE A 25 43.91 4.44 39.81
C ILE A 25 43.12 4.29 41.10
N LYS A 26 43.37 5.16 42.08
CA LYS A 26 42.60 5.18 43.33
C LYS A 26 41.14 5.50 43.09
N LEU A 27 40.83 6.55 42.31
CA LEU A 27 39.48 6.92 41.97
C LEU A 27 38.78 5.84 41.15
N LYS A 28 39.46 5.27 40.16
CA LYS A 28 38.96 4.14 39.35
C LYS A 28 38.60 2.94 40.22
N ARG A 29 39.45 2.58 41.19
CA ARG A 29 39.19 1.49 42.13
C ARG A 29 37.96 1.78 42.98
N LEU A 30 37.86 2.97 43.58
CA LEU A 30 36.72 3.38 44.39
C LEU A 30 35.43 3.37 43.55
N PHE A 31 35.51 3.76 42.28
CA PHE A 31 34.37 3.75 41.36
C PHE A 31 33.90 2.31 41.03
N ILE A 32 34.85 1.41 40.75
CA ILE A 32 34.54 -0.02 40.53
C ILE A 32 33.94 -0.67 41.79
N GLU A 33 34.42 -0.25 42.99
CA GLU A 33 33.92 -0.71 44.29
C GLU A 33 32.57 0.00 44.68
N GLU A 34 31.98 0.83 43.79
CA GLU A 34 30.75 1.60 43.98
C GLU A 34 30.73 2.50 45.24
N LYS A 35 31.91 2.94 45.68
CA LYS A 35 32.09 3.80 46.87
C LYS A 35 31.81 5.27 46.54
N TYR A 36 30.62 5.56 46.04
CA TYR A 36 30.24 6.88 45.51
C TYR A 36 30.33 8.01 46.54
N SER A 37 29.97 7.78 47.79
CA SER A 37 30.10 8.79 48.86
C SER A 37 31.55 9.21 49.12
N ILE A 38 32.47 8.26 49.03
CA ILE A 38 33.89 8.56 49.21
C ILE A 38 34.41 9.36 48.02
N ILE A 39 34.01 9.04 46.80
CA ILE A 39 34.41 9.76 45.58
C ILE A 39 33.87 11.20 45.59
N SER A 40 32.63 11.40 46.03
CA SER A 40 32.02 12.71 46.14
C SER A 40 32.82 13.66 47.03
N GLU A 41 33.27 13.18 48.19
CA GLU A 41 34.04 13.97 49.17
C GLU A 41 35.54 14.03 48.84
N TYR A 42 36.02 13.19 47.92
CA TYR A 42 37.46 13.08 47.63
C TYR A 42 37.96 14.22 46.76
N ASN A 43 38.91 15.01 47.29
CA ASN A 43 39.61 16.08 46.56
C ASN A 43 40.86 15.55 45.90
N HIS A 44 40.77 15.13 44.64
CA HIS A 44 41.92 14.64 43.87
C HIS A 44 42.87 15.79 43.50
N GLN A 45 44.13 15.45 43.33
CA GLN A 45 45.22 16.38 42.98
C GLN A 45 45.63 16.28 41.49
N ILE A 46 44.75 15.70 40.63
CA ILE A 46 45.01 15.57 39.20
C ILE A 46 44.95 16.93 38.54
N ASP A 47 45.97 17.31 37.79
CA ASP A 47 46.04 18.58 37.05
C ASP A 47 45.02 18.60 35.90
N LYS A 48 44.35 19.74 35.69
CA LYS A 48 43.38 19.92 34.61
C LYS A 48 43.93 19.66 33.21
N LYS A 49 45.25 19.82 32.99
CA LYS A 49 45.88 19.53 31.70
C LYS A 49 46.28 18.08 31.52
N ASN A 50 46.12 17.26 32.57
CA ASN A 50 46.46 15.86 32.52
C ASN A 50 45.38 15.01 31.87
N GLU A 51 45.74 14.00 31.09
CA GLU A 51 44.85 13.07 30.40
C GLU A 51 43.87 12.33 31.32
N PHE A 52 44.21 12.17 32.62
CA PHE A 52 43.36 11.49 33.61
C PHE A 52 42.33 12.41 34.25
N TYR A 53 42.41 13.72 34.04
CA TYR A 53 41.47 14.67 34.65
C TYR A 53 40.01 14.45 34.23
N PRO A 54 39.68 14.31 32.93
CA PRO A 54 38.30 14.06 32.54
C PRO A 54 37.73 12.79 33.16
N TYR A 55 38.52 11.73 33.35
CA TYR A 55 38.08 10.52 34.07
C TYR A 55 37.72 10.83 35.53
N ALA A 56 38.56 11.60 36.24
CA ALA A 56 38.31 11.96 37.63
C ALA A 56 37.00 12.75 37.79
N VAL A 57 36.79 13.74 36.90
CA VAL A 57 35.55 14.54 36.86
C VAL A 57 34.36 13.68 36.49
N PHE A 58 34.51 12.76 35.55
CA PHE A 58 33.49 11.81 35.15
C PHE A 58 33.06 10.91 36.33
N TYR A 59 34.01 10.31 37.03
CA TYR A 59 33.71 9.46 38.21
C TYR A 59 33.00 10.27 39.30
N LYS A 60 33.36 11.54 39.51
CA LYS A 60 32.62 12.43 40.41
C LYS A 60 31.20 12.69 39.94
N GLY A 61 31.03 13.06 38.67
CA GLY A 61 29.71 13.30 38.08
C GLY A 61 28.79 12.12 38.23
N VAL A 62 29.25 10.91 37.90
CA VAL A 62 28.45 9.68 38.06
C VAL A 62 28.17 9.39 39.55
N SER A 63 29.16 9.60 40.43
CA SER A 63 28.96 9.39 41.86
C SER A 63 27.89 10.32 42.44
N GLU A 64 27.90 11.59 42.08
CA GLU A 64 26.85 12.55 42.49
C GLU A 64 25.48 12.15 41.96
N TYR A 65 25.41 11.66 40.71
CA TYR A 65 24.15 11.12 40.17
C TYR A 65 23.63 9.96 41.01
N LYS A 66 24.50 8.98 41.35
CA LYS A 66 24.14 7.83 42.18
C LYS A 66 23.71 8.23 43.60
N LEU A 67 24.21 9.34 44.11
CA LEU A 67 23.80 9.95 45.37
C LEU A 67 22.58 10.88 45.26
N SER A 68 21.95 10.95 44.08
CA SER A 68 20.82 11.82 43.78
C SER A 68 21.11 13.32 43.88
N SER A 69 22.40 13.72 43.87
CA SER A 69 22.84 15.11 43.85
C SER A 69 22.95 15.63 42.42
N TYR A 70 21.79 15.74 41.74
CA TYR A 70 21.73 16.01 40.29
C TYR A 70 22.37 17.33 39.88
N ASP A 71 22.21 18.39 40.63
CA ASP A 71 22.81 19.72 40.32
C ASP A 71 24.33 19.66 40.31
N LYS A 72 24.96 18.90 41.24
CA LYS A 72 26.41 18.72 41.25
C LYS A 72 26.88 17.83 40.12
N SER A 73 26.13 16.77 39.84
CA SER A 73 26.37 15.86 38.73
C SER A 73 26.38 16.60 37.40
N GLU A 74 25.38 17.44 37.17
CA GLU A 74 25.26 18.29 35.98
C GLU A 74 26.47 19.19 35.78
N ASN A 75 26.94 19.85 36.86
CA ASN A 75 28.09 20.72 36.79
C ASN A 75 29.36 19.97 36.36
N TYR A 76 29.58 18.77 36.85
CA TYR A 76 30.75 17.94 36.47
C TYR A 76 30.67 17.54 35.00
N PHE A 77 29.52 17.12 34.50
CA PHE A 77 29.37 16.74 33.08
C PHE A 77 29.50 17.93 32.17
N LYS A 78 28.92 19.08 32.51
CA LYS A 78 29.09 20.34 31.79
C LYS A 78 30.55 20.80 31.74
N GLU A 79 31.32 20.59 32.81
CA GLU A 79 32.77 20.88 32.82
C GLU A 79 33.48 20.03 31.77
N ILE A 80 33.20 18.73 31.68
CA ILE A 80 33.84 17.85 30.69
C ILE A 80 33.43 18.26 29.27
N ILE A 81 32.15 18.47 29.01
CA ILE A 81 31.64 18.86 27.69
C ILE A 81 32.30 20.16 27.21
N ALA A 82 32.46 21.15 28.12
CA ALA A 82 33.01 22.44 27.77
C ALA A 82 34.54 22.42 27.55
N ILE A 83 35.26 21.65 28.34
CA ILE A 83 36.76 21.67 28.35
C ILE A 83 37.34 20.56 27.46
N TYR A 84 36.66 19.41 27.36
CA TYR A 84 37.15 18.20 26.68
C TYR A 84 36.15 17.65 25.62
N PRO A 85 35.65 18.47 24.69
CA PRO A 85 34.59 18.07 23.74
C PRO A 85 35.04 16.92 22.82
N ASN A 86 36.34 16.73 22.63
CA ASN A 86 36.91 15.67 21.79
C ASN A 86 37.43 14.47 22.61
N TRP A 87 37.02 14.35 23.87
CA TRP A 87 37.41 13.22 24.68
C TRP A 87 36.82 11.91 24.14
N SER A 88 37.61 10.83 24.09
CA SER A 88 37.17 9.56 23.49
C SER A 88 35.93 8.92 24.13
N GLN A 89 35.61 9.33 25.36
CA GLN A 89 34.42 8.85 26.10
C GLN A 89 33.37 9.95 26.29
N ILE A 90 33.32 10.91 25.37
CA ILE A 90 32.37 12.02 25.45
C ILE A 90 30.90 11.54 25.35
N ASP A 91 30.65 10.45 24.62
CA ASP A 91 29.29 9.89 24.49
C ASP A 91 28.77 9.32 25.84
N GLU A 92 29.65 8.77 26.70
CA GLU A 92 29.27 8.37 28.06
C GLU A 92 28.93 9.59 28.94
N VAL A 93 29.60 10.73 28.71
CA VAL A 93 29.27 11.96 29.43
C VAL A 93 27.90 12.46 29.02
N TYR A 94 27.60 12.48 27.73
CA TYR A 94 26.25 12.82 27.22
C TYR A 94 25.20 11.84 27.73
N TYR A 95 25.48 10.55 27.78
CA TYR A 95 24.58 9.56 28.36
C TYR A 95 24.15 9.94 29.79
N TRP A 96 25.15 10.21 30.67
CA TRP A 96 24.84 10.58 32.06
C TRP A 96 24.22 11.95 32.20
N GLN A 97 24.62 12.91 31.36
CA GLN A 97 23.98 14.23 31.32
C GLN A 97 22.49 14.11 30.97
N ILE A 98 22.15 13.31 29.96
CA ILE A 98 20.76 13.02 29.58
C ILE A 98 20.01 12.39 30.76
N LYS A 99 20.63 11.44 31.46
CA LYS A 99 20.01 10.82 32.65
C LYS A 99 19.74 11.85 33.76
N VAL A 100 20.64 12.84 33.95
CA VAL A 100 20.42 13.96 34.86
C VAL A 100 19.26 14.82 34.40
N ASP A 101 19.26 15.23 33.12
CA ASP A 101 18.21 16.07 32.53
C ASP A 101 16.83 15.44 32.68
N LEU A 102 16.72 14.12 32.43
CA LEU A 102 15.47 13.39 32.61
C LEU A 102 15.04 13.32 34.08
N LYS A 103 15.98 13.17 35.04
CA LYS A 103 15.69 13.16 36.48
C LYS A 103 15.27 14.53 37.02
N THR A 104 15.74 15.60 36.40
CA THR A 104 15.40 17.00 36.74
C THR A 104 14.21 17.53 35.94
N ASN A 105 13.53 16.68 35.14
CA ASN A 105 12.42 17.05 34.22
C ASN A 105 12.80 18.12 33.17
N ASN A 106 14.07 18.19 32.81
CA ASN A 106 14.58 19.10 31.79
C ASN A 106 14.66 18.39 30.42
N PHE A 107 13.48 18.02 29.89
CA PHE A 107 13.39 17.19 28.69
C PHE A 107 13.95 17.87 27.43
N ASP A 108 13.82 19.20 27.32
CA ASP A 108 14.35 19.94 26.19
C ASP A 108 15.89 19.79 26.10
N ASN A 109 16.60 19.92 27.24
CA ASN A 109 18.04 19.68 27.29
C ASN A 109 18.42 18.22 27.05
N ALA A 110 17.60 17.28 27.54
CA ALA A 110 17.82 15.86 27.26
C ALA A 110 17.84 15.57 25.75
N LEU A 111 16.92 16.16 24.97
CA LEU A 111 16.89 16.00 23.50
C LEU A 111 18.08 16.71 22.81
N ILE A 112 18.46 17.90 23.28
CA ILE A 112 19.67 18.59 22.78
C ILE A 112 20.89 17.69 22.97
N ASN A 113 21.14 17.22 24.20
CA ASN A 113 22.29 16.35 24.52
C ASN A 113 22.22 15.01 23.78
N PHE A 114 21.01 14.48 23.55
CA PHE A 114 20.84 13.25 22.76
C PHE A 114 21.25 13.45 21.29
N SER A 115 21.03 14.64 20.73
CA SER A 115 21.44 14.92 19.34
C SER A 115 22.96 14.94 19.15
N GLU A 116 23.70 15.23 20.22
CA GLU A 116 25.18 15.24 20.22
C GLU A 116 25.80 13.83 20.30
N LEU A 117 25.04 12.81 20.69
CA LEU A 117 25.52 11.42 20.74
C LEU A 117 25.84 10.88 19.35
N ASN A 118 27.02 10.26 19.21
CA ASN A 118 27.40 9.56 17.99
C ASN A 118 27.25 8.03 18.11
N ASN A 119 27.38 7.48 19.32
CA ASN A 119 27.29 6.04 19.56
C ASN A 119 25.83 5.54 19.48
N SER A 120 25.53 4.69 18.48
CA SER A 120 24.21 4.13 18.25
C SER A 120 23.74 3.19 19.37
N GLU A 121 24.65 2.44 20.01
CA GLU A 121 24.30 1.54 21.11
C GLU A 121 23.81 2.31 22.33
N ILE A 122 24.49 3.43 22.66
CA ILE A 122 24.06 4.34 23.74
C ILE A 122 22.69 4.95 23.45
N LYS A 123 22.43 5.33 22.19
CA LYS A 123 21.10 5.81 21.76
C LYS A 123 20.01 4.77 22.00
N GLU A 124 20.24 3.52 21.61
CA GLU A 124 19.25 2.44 21.82
C GLU A 124 18.95 2.21 23.31
N ILE A 125 19.95 2.32 24.19
CA ILE A 125 19.78 2.16 25.64
C ILE A 125 18.92 3.30 26.24
N LEU A 126 18.98 4.51 25.66
CA LEU A 126 18.27 5.70 26.17
C LEU A 126 16.82 5.83 25.72
N TYR A 127 16.40 5.22 24.62
CA TYR A 127 15.03 5.33 24.14
C TYR A 127 13.98 4.92 25.19
N PRO A 128 14.11 3.83 25.95
CA PRO A 128 13.18 3.48 27.02
C PRO A 128 13.07 4.52 28.15
N ASP A 129 14.12 5.31 28.39
CA ASP A 129 14.10 6.39 29.36
C ASP A 129 13.42 7.66 28.84
N ILE A 130 13.47 7.90 27.52
CA ILE A 130 12.88 9.05 26.82
C ILE A 130 11.37 8.85 26.59
N ASP A 131 10.96 7.64 26.24
CA ASP A 131 9.58 7.29 25.90
C ASP A 131 8.52 7.80 26.89
N PRO A 132 8.66 7.64 28.22
CA PRO A 132 7.66 8.10 29.18
C PRO A 132 7.37 9.59 29.15
N PHE A 133 8.34 10.42 28.72
CA PHE A 133 8.17 11.87 28.62
C PHE A 133 7.35 12.27 27.39
N LEU A 134 7.28 11.42 26.37
CA LEU A 134 6.55 11.66 25.13
C LEU A 134 5.11 11.14 25.17
N GLU A 135 4.75 10.24 26.11
CA GLU A 135 3.43 9.64 26.17
C GLU A 135 2.29 10.65 26.39
N ASN A 136 2.52 11.68 27.21
CA ASN A 136 1.50 12.62 27.64
C ASN A 136 1.76 14.07 27.18
N ILE A 137 2.63 14.24 26.19
CA ILE A 137 2.98 15.57 25.67
C ILE A 137 1.86 16.08 24.74
N SER A 138 1.70 17.40 24.64
CA SER A 138 0.75 18.00 23.70
C SER A 138 1.18 17.76 22.25
N SER A 139 0.20 17.64 21.36
CA SER A 139 0.43 17.44 19.92
C SER A 139 1.28 18.53 19.29
N SER A 140 1.07 19.78 19.69
CA SER A 140 1.88 20.92 19.22
C SER A 140 3.36 20.76 19.59
N LYS A 141 3.63 20.45 20.86
CA LYS A 141 5.01 20.28 21.33
C LYS A 141 5.69 19.03 20.75
N LEU A 142 4.91 17.99 20.51
CA LEU A 142 5.40 16.77 19.85
C LEU A 142 5.79 17.04 18.39
N TYR A 143 4.99 17.85 17.69
CA TYR A 143 5.33 18.33 16.34
C TYR A 143 6.64 19.15 16.35
N ASP A 144 6.78 20.12 17.29
CA ASP A 144 7.98 20.94 17.41
C ASP A 144 9.23 20.06 17.63
N TYR A 145 9.13 19.03 18.47
CA TYR A 145 10.24 18.10 18.68
C TYR A 145 10.56 17.27 17.44
N TYR A 146 9.55 16.83 16.69
CA TYR A 146 9.79 16.08 15.47
C TYR A 146 10.46 16.94 14.38
N GLU A 147 10.06 18.19 14.25
CA GLU A 147 10.72 19.14 13.34
C GLU A 147 12.21 19.36 13.69
N LEU A 148 12.53 19.43 14.99
CA LEU A 148 13.90 19.63 15.46
C LEU A 148 14.74 18.34 15.46
N TYR A 149 14.14 17.21 15.77
CA TYR A 149 14.81 15.93 15.97
C TYR A 149 14.17 14.78 15.18
N PRO A 150 14.00 14.90 13.84
CA PRO A 150 13.24 13.91 13.05
C PRO A 150 13.89 12.52 13.07
N GLN A 151 15.20 12.42 13.31
CA GLN A 151 15.94 11.15 13.37
C GLN A 151 15.92 10.48 14.75
N ASN A 152 15.33 11.10 15.76
CA ASN A 152 15.17 10.49 17.08
C ASN A 152 14.01 9.48 17.03
N LYS A 153 14.31 8.19 17.19
CA LYS A 153 13.32 7.11 17.07
C LYS A 153 12.12 7.27 18.01
N SER A 154 12.34 7.69 19.26
CA SER A 154 11.24 7.90 20.22
C SER A 154 10.35 9.05 19.79
N VAL A 155 10.92 10.20 19.42
CA VAL A 155 10.15 11.36 18.93
C VAL A 155 9.36 10.98 17.67
N ALA A 156 10.02 10.37 16.68
CA ALA A 156 9.37 9.92 15.45
C ALA A 156 8.24 8.90 15.73
N LYS A 157 8.47 7.94 16.63
CA LYS A 157 7.47 6.95 17.04
C LYS A 157 6.21 7.59 17.62
N TYR A 158 6.37 8.48 18.59
CA TYR A 158 5.21 9.12 19.25
C TYR A 158 4.48 10.10 18.32
N TYR A 159 5.22 10.84 17.48
CA TYR A 159 4.62 11.69 16.46
C TYR A 159 3.86 10.87 15.40
N GLY A 160 4.44 9.77 14.93
CA GLY A 160 3.75 8.85 14.02
C GLY A 160 2.48 8.26 14.62
N ARG A 161 2.50 7.87 15.91
CA ARG A 161 1.30 7.39 16.63
C ARG A 161 0.25 8.48 16.80
N PHE A 162 0.64 9.73 16.94
CA PHE A 162 -0.28 10.87 16.92
C PHE A 162 -0.93 11.01 15.54
N LEU A 163 -0.14 11.03 14.46
CA LEU A 163 -0.64 11.13 13.09
C LEU A 163 -1.63 10.00 12.74
N LEU A 164 -1.37 8.78 13.21
CA LEU A 164 -2.25 7.62 12.98
C LEU A 164 -3.65 7.77 13.63
N LYS A 165 -3.82 8.68 14.59
CA LYS A 165 -5.11 9.00 15.21
C LYS A 165 -5.87 10.12 14.49
N GLU A 166 -5.16 10.87 13.65
CA GLU A 166 -5.72 11.96 12.86
C GLU A 166 -6.37 11.46 11.57
N TYR A 167 -6.88 12.38 10.77
CA TYR A 167 -7.41 12.09 9.46
C TYR A 167 -6.29 11.67 8.49
N LEU A 168 -6.35 10.43 7.97
CA LEU A 168 -5.32 9.88 7.08
C LEU A 168 -5.53 10.35 5.63
N ASP A 169 -5.17 11.58 5.34
CA ASP A 169 -5.04 12.08 3.97
C ASP A 169 -3.69 11.67 3.33
N SER A 170 -3.50 12.05 2.06
CA SER A 170 -2.28 11.70 1.32
C SER A 170 -1.01 12.26 1.97
N ASN A 171 -1.08 13.47 2.57
CA ASN A 171 0.06 14.13 3.18
C ASN A 171 0.46 13.43 4.49
N VAL A 172 -0.55 13.10 5.32
CA VAL A 172 -0.34 12.35 6.57
C VAL A 172 0.23 10.96 6.29
N ILE A 173 -0.27 10.27 5.26
CA ILE A 173 0.26 8.96 4.85
C ILE A 173 1.71 9.08 4.39
N GLU A 174 2.06 10.11 3.60
CA GLU A 174 3.44 10.34 3.18
C GLU A 174 4.36 10.57 4.37
N GLU A 175 3.91 11.36 5.37
CA GLU A 175 4.68 11.63 6.58
C GLU A 175 4.89 10.36 7.43
N ILE A 176 3.84 9.55 7.61
CA ILE A 176 3.97 8.25 8.28
C ILE A 176 4.96 7.33 7.54
N ASN A 177 4.96 7.35 6.21
CA ASN A 177 5.93 6.57 5.42
C ASN A 177 7.37 7.08 5.58
N LYS A 178 7.60 8.37 5.85
CA LYS A 178 8.92 8.88 6.22
C LYS A 178 9.34 8.37 7.61
N ILE A 179 8.42 8.38 8.56
CA ILE A 179 8.64 7.88 9.91
C ILE A 179 8.98 6.37 9.90
N LEU A 180 8.32 5.57 9.07
CA LEU A 180 8.60 4.13 8.91
C LEU A 180 10.00 3.81 8.36
N LYS A 181 10.74 4.80 7.85
CA LYS A 181 12.15 4.63 7.49
C LYS A 181 13.08 4.77 8.70
N ILE A 182 12.59 5.32 9.81
CA ILE A 182 13.34 5.63 11.03
C ILE A 182 12.95 4.66 12.15
N VAL A 183 11.65 4.35 12.24
CA VAL A 183 11.03 3.51 13.27
C VAL A 183 10.55 2.22 12.63
N GLU A 184 10.82 1.08 13.25
CA GLU A 184 10.28 -0.18 12.77
C GLU A 184 8.76 -0.23 12.88
N ALA A 185 8.10 -0.86 11.92
CA ALA A 185 6.64 -0.94 11.87
C ALA A 185 6.06 -1.56 13.17
N GLU A 186 6.73 -2.56 13.74
CA GLU A 186 6.35 -3.21 14.99
C GLU A 186 6.34 -2.22 16.16
N ASP A 187 7.28 -1.29 16.22
CA ASP A 187 7.37 -0.27 17.26
C ASP A 187 6.34 0.84 17.06
N LEU A 188 6.04 1.21 15.83
CA LEU A 188 5.05 2.23 15.51
C LEU A 188 3.62 1.74 15.80
N PHE A 189 3.30 0.51 15.38
CA PHE A 189 1.95 -0.05 15.43
C PHE A 189 1.68 -0.88 16.69
N ILE A 190 2.41 -0.68 17.78
CA ILE A 190 2.19 -1.41 19.04
C ILE A 190 0.80 -1.09 19.62
N SER A 191 -0.21 -1.83 19.25
CA SER A 191 -1.26 -2.29 20.15
C SER A 191 -2.13 -3.29 19.43
N LYS A 192 -1.88 -4.56 19.68
CA LYS A 192 -2.79 -5.63 19.27
C LYS A 192 -4.11 -5.38 19.96
N LYS A 193 -5.15 -5.17 19.18
CA LYS A 193 -6.49 -5.12 19.74
C LYS A 193 -6.82 -6.50 20.29
N LEU A 194 -7.13 -6.61 21.58
CA LEU A 194 -7.40 -7.91 22.22
C LEU A 194 -8.60 -8.61 21.59
N ASN A 195 -9.62 -7.85 21.17
CA ASN A 195 -10.83 -8.36 20.51
C ASN A 195 -11.13 -7.50 19.29
N PHE A 196 -11.26 -8.12 18.10
CA PHE A 196 -11.61 -7.44 16.86
C PHE A 196 -12.97 -7.97 16.36
N LYS A 197 -13.98 -7.10 16.29
CA LYS A 197 -15.34 -7.48 15.90
C LYS A 197 -15.66 -7.07 14.48
N ILE A 198 -16.07 -8.06 13.67
CA ILE A 198 -16.46 -7.88 12.29
C ILE A 198 -17.96 -8.12 12.15
N ALA A 199 -18.71 -7.12 11.66
CA ALA A 199 -20.10 -7.31 11.25
C ALA A 199 -20.19 -7.63 9.75
N VAL A 200 -20.81 -8.73 9.39
CA VAL A 200 -21.08 -9.13 8.02
C VAL A 200 -22.54 -8.81 7.68
N LEU A 201 -22.75 -7.74 6.89
CA LEU A 201 -24.08 -7.26 6.48
C LEU A 201 -24.38 -7.73 5.05
N LEU A 202 -24.98 -8.90 4.92
CA LEU A 202 -25.30 -9.50 3.63
C LEU A 202 -26.82 -9.81 3.52
N PRO A 203 -27.37 -9.73 2.30
CA PRO A 203 -28.80 -10.01 2.08
C PRO A 203 -29.05 -11.53 1.93
N PHE A 204 -28.96 -12.26 3.04
CA PHE A 204 -29.14 -13.71 3.06
C PHE A 204 -30.54 -14.16 2.67
N MET A 205 -31.56 -13.31 2.91
CA MET A 205 -32.96 -13.59 2.56
C MET A 205 -33.49 -14.87 3.21
N PHE A 206 -33.17 -15.11 4.48
CA PHE A 206 -33.54 -16.34 5.17
C PHE A 206 -35.03 -16.68 5.15
N GLU A 207 -35.90 -15.66 5.20
CA GLU A 207 -37.38 -15.85 5.15
C GLU A 207 -37.88 -16.33 3.77
N GLY A 208 -37.04 -16.24 2.72
CA GLY A 208 -37.39 -16.64 1.36
C GLY A 208 -36.80 -17.99 0.92
N ILE A 209 -36.04 -18.67 1.79
CA ILE A 209 -35.36 -19.93 1.45
C ILE A 209 -36.35 -21.07 1.15
N GLU A 210 -37.57 -21.03 1.68
CA GLU A 210 -38.62 -22.00 1.40
C GLU A 210 -39.03 -22.05 -0.08
N ASN A 211 -38.71 -21.02 -0.88
CA ASN A 211 -39.00 -20.96 -2.32
C ASN A 211 -37.74 -21.20 -3.14
N ASN A 212 -37.63 -22.35 -3.81
CA ASN A 212 -36.50 -22.76 -4.66
C ASN A 212 -36.00 -21.71 -5.68
N THR A 213 -36.82 -20.72 -6.04
CA THR A 213 -36.46 -19.62 -6.94
C THR A 213 -35.51 -18.60 -6.31
N PHE A 214 -35.52 -18.44 -4.99
CA PHE A 214 -34.62 -17.51 -4.28
C PHE A 214 -33.22 -18.12 -4.04
N ILE A 215 -33.10 -19.42 -3.93
CA ILE A 215 -31.83 -20.10 -3.69
C ILE A 215 -30.84 -19.76 -4.81
N LYS A 216 -31.23 -19.96 -6.08
CA LYS A 216 -30.35 -19.65 -7.24
C LYS A 216 -29.94 -18.19 -7.35
N LYS A 217 -30.81 -17.25 -6.93
CA LYS A 217 -30.50 -15.80 -6.98
C LYS A 217 -29.55 -15.36 -5.88
N ASN A 218 -29.41 -16.11 -4.81
CA ASN A 218 -28.58 -15.79 -3.65
C ASN A 218 -27.30 -16.64 -3.55
N ASP A 219 -27.07 -17.56 -4.48
CA ASP A 219 -25.88 -18.43 -4.48
C ASP A 219 -24.57 -17.64 -4.32
N PHE A 220 -24.46 -16.50 -5.01
CA PHE A 220 -23.25 -15.67 -4.93
C PHE A 220 -23.02 -15.08 -3.54
N ILE A 221 -24.07 -14.80 -2.77
CA ILE A 221 -23.99 -14.30 -1.39
C ILE A 221 -23.55 -15.42 -0.45
N MET A 222 -24.15 -16.59 -0.62
CA MET A 222 -23.79 -17.78 0.16
C MET A 222 -22.35 -18.21 -0.12
N ASP A 223 -21.91 -18.13 -1.37
CA ASP A 223 -20.52 -18.42 -1.74
C ASP A 223 -19.57 -17.42 -1.09
N LEU A 224 -19.85 -16.12 -1.16
CA LEU A 224 -19.05 -15.08 -0.52
C LEU A 224 -18.92 -15.33 0.99
N TYR A 225 -20.05 -15.59 1.65
CA TYR A 225 -20.08 -15.85 3.10
C TYR A 225 -19.36 -17.16 3.47
N THR A 226 -19.54 -18.21 2.66
CA THR A 226 -18.82 -19.46 2.85
C THR A 226 -17.31 -19.27 2.72
N GLY A 227 -16.87 -18.46 1.75
CA GLY A 227 -15.47 -18.08 1.59
C GLY A 227 -14.91 -17.36 2.83
N ILE A 228 -15.66 -16.38 3.37
CA ILE A 228 -15.29 -15.68 4.61
C ILE A 228 -15.15 -16.68 5.77
N ASN A 229 -16.14 -17.53 5.99
CA ASN A 229 -16.11 -18.50 7.08
C ASN A 229 -15.02 -19.55 6.93
N TYR A 230 -14.79 -20.05 5.71
CA TYR A 230 -13.74 -21.01 5.43
C TYR A 230 -12.36 -20.41 5.66
N GLY A 231 -12.11 -19.21 5.13
CA GLY A 231 -10.85 -18.49 5.33
C GLY A 231 -10.58 -18.21 6.80
N PHE A 232 -11.60 -17.79 7.55
CA PHE A 232 -11.50 -17.57 8.98
C PHE A 232 -11.16 -18.83 9.78
N LYS A 233 -11.89 -19.92 9.54
CA LYS A 233 -11.72 -21.19 10.29
C LYS A 233 -10.39 -21.90 9.99
N ASN A 234 -9.82 -21.71 8.79
CA ASN A 234 -8.61 -22.40 8.33
C ASN A 234 -7.38 -21.48 8.31
N ASN A 235 -7.42 -20.33 8.98
CA ASN A 235 -6.28 -19.44 9.07
C ASN A 235 -5.54 -19.62 10.40
N ASP A 236 -4.37 -20.26 10.34
CA ASP A 236 -3.50 -20.51 11.51
C ASP A 236 -2.77 -19.25 12.00
N SER A 237 -2.86 -18.13 11.27
CA SER A 237 -2.14 -16.88 11.57
C SER A 237 -2.94 -15.92 12.48
N ILE A 238 -4.10 -16.32 13.00
CA ILE A 238 -4.92 -15.46 13.85
C ILE A 238 -4.22 -15.23 15.19
N SER A 239 -3.73 -14.00 15.40
CA SER A 239 -3.00 -13.61 16.60
C SER A 239 -3.87 -12.89 17.64
N THR A 240 -5.10 -12.52 17.26
CA THR A 240 -6.06 -11.80 18.11
C THR A 240 -7.40 -12.52 18.12
N ASN A 241 -8.21 -12.29 19.16
CA ASN A 241 -9.56 -12.83 19.17
C ASN A 241 -10.45 -12.06 18.18
N ILE A 242 -10.80 -12.68 17.05
CA ILE A 242 -11.70 -12.12 16.04
C ILE A 242 -13.09 -12.72 16.20
N GLU A 243 -14.09 -11.88 16.34
CA GLU A 243 -15.51 -12.25 16.40
C GLU A 243 -16.22 -11.83 15.12
N ILE A 244 -16.93 -12.75 14.46
CA ILE A 244 -17.72 -12.47 13.26
C ILE A 244 -19.20 -12.52 13.60
N LEU A 245 -19.87 -11.38 13.47
CA LEU A 245 -21.32 -11.23 13.64
C LEU A 245 -21.99 -11.11 12.29
N SER A 246 -22.99 -11.93 11.99
CA SER A 246 -23.64 -11.96 10.68
C SER A 246 -25.09 -11.51 10.77
N PHE A 247 -25.49 -10.56 9.93
CA PHE A 247 -26.82 -9.96 9.91
C PHE A 247 -27.43 -10.03 8.50
N ASP A 248 -28.70 -10.47 8.39
CA ASP A 248 -29.46 -10.46 7.15
C ASP A 248 -30.02 -9.07 6.89
N THR A 249 -29.51 -8.40 5.83
CA THR A 249 -29.97 -7.07 5.45
C THR A 249 -31.29 -7.08 4.67
N LYS A 250 -31.78 -8.22 4.24
CA LYS A 250 -33.01 -8.41 3.43
C LYS A 250 -33.11 -7.49 2.22
N ARG A 251 -32.00 -6.91 1.76
CA ARG A 251 -31.94 -5.83 0.73
C ARG A 251 -32.74 -4.59 1.13
N ASN A 252 -33.13 -4.46 2.39
CA ASN A 252 -34.03 -3.43 2.86
C ASN A 252 -33.26 -2.40 3.72
N PRO A 253 -33.30 -1.11 3.38
CA PRO A 253 -32.67 -0.05 4.15
C PRO A 253 -33.24 0.08 5.57
N ASP A 254 -34.53 -0.23 5.80
CA ASP A 254 -35.14 -0.13 7.13
C ASP A 254 -34.63 -1.22 8.09
N THR A 255 -34.24 -2.39 7.56
CA THR A 255 -33.56 -3.41 8.35
C THR A 255 -32.22 -2.90 8.91
N ILE A 256 -31.46 -2.15 8.09
CA ILE A 256 -30.19 -1.55 8.54
C ILE A 256 -30.44 -0.49 9.61
N LYS A 257 -31.41 0.40 9.40
CA LYS A 257 -31.77 1.41 10.41
C LYS A 257 -32.11 0.76 11.76
N LYS A 258 -32.93 -0.29 11.73
CA LYS A 258 -33.29 -1.04 12.93
C LYS A 258 -32.08 -1.65 13.63
N LEU A 259 -31.14 -2.26 12.91
CA LEU A 259 -29.89 -2.81 13.48
C LEU A 259 -29.04 -1.72 14.16
N ILE A 260 -29.01 -0.52 13.59
CA ILE A 260 -28.29 0.64 14.17
C ILE A 260 -29.03 1.14 15.42
N GLU A 261 -30.35 1.31 15.37
CA GLU A 261 -31.18 1.80 16.47
C GLU A 261 -31.19 0.84 17.67
N GLU A 262 -31.13 -0.46 17.42
CA GLU A 262 -31.03 -1.51 18.46
C GLU A 262 -29.63 -1.65 19.04
N GLY A 263 -28.63 -0.90 18.54
CA GLY A 263 -27.23 -0.98 18.98
C GLY A 263 -26.51 -2.26 18.56
N SER A 264 -27.07 -3.02 17.62
CA SER A 264 -26.45 -4.29 17.14
C SER A 264 -25.09 -4.10 16.48
N LEU A 265 -24.80 -2.88 15.99
CA LEU A 265 -23.54 -2.49 15.39
C LEU A 265 -22.64 -1.67 16.33
N ASP A 266 -23.04 -1.49 17.59
CA ASP A 266 -22.19 -0.83 18.58
C ASP A 266 -20.97 -1.72 18.92
N ASN A 267 -19.81 -1.08 19.07
CA ASN A 267 -18.54 -1.76 19.34
C ASN A 267 -18.05 -2.73 18.24
N VAL A 268 -18.52 -2.55 16.99
CA VAL A 268 -17.98 -3.23 15.82
C VAL A 268 -16.79 -2.43 15.29
N ASP A 269 -15.74 -3.12 14.87
CA ASP A 269 -14.52 -2.51 14.35
C ASP A 269 -14.52 -2.39 12.83
N LEU A 270 -15.13 -3.35 12.17
CA LEU A 270 -15.20 -3.46 10.74
C LEU A 270 -16.56 -3.99 10.29
N ILE A 271 -17.09 -3.41 9.23
CA ILE A 271 -18.30 -3.87 8.56
C ILE A 271 -17.93 -4.40 7.17
N ILE A 272 -18.30 -5.64 6.86
CA ILE A 272 -18.23 -6.22 5.51
C ILE A 272 -19.60 -6.11 4.86
N GLY A 273 -19.69 -5.40 3.74
CA GLY A 273 -20.98 -5.05 3.11
C GLY A 273 -21.48 -3.67 3.60
N PRO A 274 -22.77 -3.36 3.37
CA PRO A 274 -23.75 -4.10 2.59
C PRO A 274 -23.50 -4.02 1.07
N LEU A 275 -24.29 -4.77 0.27
CA LEU A 275 -24.06 -4.89 -1.18
C LEU A 275 -24.94 -3.93 -2.03
N TYR A 276 -26.07 -3.47 -1.55
CA TYR A 276 -27.03 -2.68 -2.31
C TYR A 276 -27.00 -1.19 -1.95
N SER A 277 -27.22 -0.32 -2.94
CA SER A 277 -26.99 1.13 -2.85
C SER A 277 -27.68 1.80 -1.66
N LYS A 278 -28.98 1.57 -1.45
CA LYS A 278 -29.72 2.21 -0.34
C LYS A 278 -29.21 1.78 1.04
N PRO A 279 -29.02 0.49 1.34
CA PRO A 279 -28.31 0.03 2.55
C PRO A 279 -26.90 0.60 2.70
N ILE A 280 -26.14 0.70 1.60
CA ILE A 280 -24.77 1.26 1.63
C ILE A 280 -24.78 2.70 2.15
N GLU A 281 -25.65 3.57 1.65
CA GLU A 281 -25.70 4.97 2.07
C GLU A 281 -25.96 5.13 3.58
N ILE A 282 -26.79 4.29 4.17
CA ILE A 282 -27.07 4.33 5.60
C ILE A 282 -25.84 3.88 6.40
N VAL A 283 -25.22 2.77 5.99
CA VAL A 283 -24.00 2.27 6.67
C VAL A 283 -22.82 3.24 6.49
N LYS A 284 -22.67 3.86 5.31
CA LYS A 284 -21.68 4.92 5.07
C LYS A 284 -21.80 6.05 6.10
N GLN A 285 -23.01 6.54 6.31
CA GLN A 285 -23.26 7.62 7.28
C GLN A 285 -22.93 7.17 8.71
N PHE A 286 -23.38 5.98 9.10
CA PHE A 286 -23.04 5.38 10.39
C PHE A 286 -21.52 5.25 10.59
N CYS A 287 -20.82 4.76 9.58
CA CYS A 287 -19.36 4.60 9.61
C CYS A 287 -18.62 5.94 9.76
N LEU A 288 -19.11 6.99 9.10
CA LEU A 288 -18.55 8.33 9.24
C LEU A 288 -18.75 8.89 10.66
N GLU A 289 -19.96 8.75 11.21
CA GLU A 289 -20.32 9.26 12.54
C GLU A 289 -19.61 8.51 13.68
N LYS A 290 -19.52 7.18 13.57
CA LYS A 290 -18.95 6.31 14.60
C LYS A 290 -17.48 5.99 14.40
N LYS A 291 -16.88 6.44 13.28
CA LYS A 291 -15.50 6.13 12.87
C LYS A 291 -15.25 4.61 12.74
N VAL A 292 -16.25 3.87 12.28
CA VAL A 292 -16.18 2.43 12.02
C VAL A 292 -15.84 2.21 10.54
N LEU A 293 -15.00 1.25 10.25
CA LEU A 293 -14.58 0.93 8.89
C LEU A 293 -15.62 0.07 8.17
N MET A 294 -15.83 0.33 6.87
CA MET A 294 -16.68 -0.47 6.00
C MET A 294 -15.90 -0.92 4.75
N ILE A 295 -15.97 -2.20 4.43
CA ILE A 295 -15.44 -2.75 3.17
C ILE A 295 -16.59 -3.33 2.36
N ASN A 296 -16.81 -2.79 1.15
CA ASN A 296 -17.72 -3.43 0.20
C ASN A 296 -16.97 -4.52 -0.58
N PRO A 297 -17.40 -5.80 -0.51
CA PRO A 297 -16.62 -6.91 -1.06
C PRO A 297 -16.73 -7.10 -2.57
N LEU A 298 -17.77 -6.59 -3.22
CA LEU A 298 -18.08 -6.96 -4.61
C LEU A 298 -18.18 -5.77 -5.57
N SER A 299 -18.41 -4.56 -5.08
CA SER A 299 -18.58 -3.39 -5.93
C SER A 299 -17.26 -2.79 -6.39
N SER A 300 -17.28 -2.22 -7.60
CA SER A 300 -16.21 -1.35 -8.14
C SER A 300 -16.68 0.12 -8.25
N ASN A 301 -17.84 0.47 -7.69
CA ASN A 301 -18.42 1.80 -7.80
C ASN A 301 -17.74 2.79 -6.84
N ASN A 302 -17.07 3.80 -7.38
CA ASN A 302 -16.38 4.84 -6.63
C ASN A 302 -17.29 5.61 -5.65
N LYS A 303 -18.58 5.79 -5.96
CA LYS A 303 -19.52 6.50 -5.09
C LYS A 303 -19.62 5.91 -3.68
N ILE A 304 -19.21 4.67 -3.49
CA ILE A 304 -19.19 4.02 -2.17
C ILE A 304 -18.11 4.62 -1.27
N ILE A 305 -16.98 5.03 -1.87
CA ILE A 305 -15.82 5.57 -1.16
C ILE A 305 -15.71 7.09 -1.25
N ASP A 306 -16.44 7.73 -2.17
CA ASP A 306 -16.41 9.18 -2.33
C ASP A 306 -16.88 9.86 -1.03
N ASP A 307 -16.13 10.87 -0.59
CA ASP A 307 -16.38 11.69 0.61
C ASP A 307 -16.46 10.92 1.94
N ASN A 308 -15.98 9.68 1.98
CA ASN A 308 -15.98 8.88 3.22
C ASN A 308 -14.70 8.06 3.40
N ASN A 309 -13.84 8.51 4.32
CA ASN A 309 -12.55 7.84 4.62
C ASN A 309 -12.67 6.54 5.39
N TYR A 310 -13.84 6.20 5.86
CA TYR A 310 -14.12 4.95 6.56
C TYR A 310 -14.74 3.90 5.63
N SER A 311 -14.89 4.21 4.32
CA SER A 311 -15.45 3.30 3.32
C SER A 311 -14.39 2.85 2.33
N PHE A 312 -14.32 1.55 2.08
CA PHE A 312 -13.35 0.92 1.20
C PHE A 312 -14.02 -0.05 0.22
N LEU A 313 -13.38 -0.26 -0.91
CA LEU A 313 -13.74 -1.29 -1.88
C LEU A 313 -12.70 -2.41 -1.82
N PHE A 314 -13.14 -3.66 -1.78
CA PHE A 314 -12.23 -4.80 -1.89
C PHE A 314 -11.79 -5.01 -3.35
N LYS A 315 -12.72 -4.84 -4.30
CA LYS A 315 -12.39 -4.86 -5.73
C LYS A 315 -11.84 -3.50 -6.19
N PRO A 316 -10.96 -3.48 -7.19
CA PRO A 316 -10.49 -2.23 -7.79
C PRO A 316 -11.67 -1.37 -8.26
N SER A 317 -11.58 -0.07 -8.00
CA SER A 317 -12.58 0.87 -8.47
C SER A 317 -12.54 1.04 -9.99
N ILE A 318 -13.63 1.50 -10.58
CA ILE A 318 -13.72 1.83 -12.01
C ILE A 318 -12.57 2.79 -12.41
N ASN A 319 -12.30 3.80 -11.59
CA ASN A 319 -11.21 4.74 -11.82
C ASN A 319 -9.84 4.06 -11.80
N THR A 320 -9.61 3.13 -10.87
CA THR A 320 -8.37 2.36 -10.79
C THR A 320 -8.19 1.49 -12.03
N ILE A 321 -9.25 0.78 -12.45
CA ILE A 321 -9.21 -0.07 -13.65
C ILE A 321 -8.85 0.76 -14.89
N ALA A 322 -9.57 1.88 -15.11
CA ALA A 322 -9.32 2.74 -16.27
C ALA A 322 -7.91 3.32 -16.27
N LYS A 323 -7.44 3.81 -15.10
CA LYS A 323 -6.10 4.39 -14.95
C LYS A 323 -5.01 3.34 -15.23
N GLN A 324 -5.09 2.17 -14.60
CA GLN A 324 -4.08 1.11 -14.76
C GLN A 324 -4.05 0.58 -16.20
N THR A 325 -5.22 0.44 -16.86
CA THR A 325 -5.29 0.05 -18.26
C THR A 325 -4.62 1.09 -19.17
N ALA A 326 -4.87 2.37 -18.91
CA ALA A 326 -4.24 3.45 -19.68
C ALA A 326 -2.72 3.51 -19.44
N ASP A 327 -2.27 3.38 -18.18
CA ASP A 327 -0.85 3.36 -17.83
C ASP A 327 -0.14 2.15 -18.50
N TYR A 328 -0.79 0.99 -18.56
CA TYR A 328 -0.30 -0.16 -19.33
C TYR A 328 -0.14 0.18 -20.81
N SER A 329 -1.15 0.80 -21.42
CA SER A 329 -1.11 1.18 -22.84
C SER A 329 -0.01 2.19 -23.14
N ILE A 330 0.15 3.20 -22.29
CA ILE A 330 1.19 4.23 -22.42
C ILE A 330 2.60 3.60 -22.40
N ASN A 331 2.80 2.62 -21.54
CA ASN A 331 4.10 1.97 -21.38
C ASN A 331 4.40 0.96 -22.50
N ASN A 332 3.40 0.29 -23.06
CA ASN A 332 3.61 -0.83 -23.98
C ASN A 332 3.37 -0.48 -25.44
N PHE A 333 2.55 0.53 -25.76
CA PHE A 333 2.18 0.88 -27.13
C PHE A 333 2.72 2.24 -27.60
N SER A 334 3.86 2.65 -27.08
CA SER A 334 4.48 3.95 -27.39
C SER A 334 4.96 4.12 -28.83
N LYS A 335 5.19 3.02 -29.58
CA LYS A 335 5.69 3.04 -30.96
C LYS A 335 4.63 3.54 -31.95
N ASN A 336 3.39 3.09 -31.80
CA ASN A 336 2.24 3.58 -32.54
C ASN A 336 1.15 3.99 -31.55
N LYS A 337 0.92 5.30 -31.47
CA LYS A 337 0.02 5.91 -30.49
C LYS A 337 -1.42 6.06 -30.95
N ASN A 338 -1.80 5.45 -32.07
CA ASN A 338 -3.15 5.48 -32.58
C ASN A 338 -4.03 4.41 -31.91
N VAL A 339 -5.18 4.80 -31.43
CA VAL A 339 -6.06 3.95 -30.61
C VAL A 339 -7.46 3.91 -31.16
N LEU A 340 -8.04 2.69 -31.21
CA LEU A 340 -9.47 2.50 -31.41
C LEU A 340 -10.11 2.07 -30.09
N ILE A 341 -11.26 2.64 -29.76
CA ILE A 341 -12.00 2.35 -28.52
C ILE A 341 -13.42 1.94 -28.86
N PHE A 342 -13.80 0.74 -28.46
CA PHE A 342 -15.19 0.28 -28.46
C PHE A 342 -15.65 0.05 -27.04
N TYR A 343 -16.85 0.47 -26.68
CA TYR A 343 -17.38 0.26 -25.35
C TYR A 343 -18.87 0.02 -25.36
N GLU A 344 -19.32 -0.81 -24.44
CA GLU A 344 -20.75 -1.10 -24.30
C GLU A 344 -21.50 0.11 -23.76
N ASN A 345 -22.70 0.33 -24.31
CA ASN A 345 -23.56 1.45 -23.92
C ASN A 345 -24.20 1.21 -22.54
N ASN A 346 -23.36 1.10 -21.52
CA ASN A 346 -23.75 1.07 -20.11
C ASN A 346 -22.87 2.04 -19.30
N TYR A 347 -23.30 2.35 -18.09
CA TYR A 347 -22.62 3.35 -17.25
C TYR A 347 -21.15 2.98 -16.95
N GLN A 348 -20.88 1.71 -16.62
CA GLN A 348 -19.53 1.30 -16.19
C GLN A 348 -18.55 1.34 -17.35
N ASP A 349 -18.88 0.71 -18.47
CA ASP A 349 -17.99 0.62 -19.63
C ASP A 349 -17.81 1.98 -20.31
N SER A 350 -18.85 2.80 -20.35
CA SER A 350 -18.75 4.19 -20.83
C SER A 350 -17.83 5.03 -19.95
N LEU A 351 -17.89 4.89 -18.63
CA LEU A 351 -17.03 5.61 -17.70
C LEU A 351 -15.58 5.15 -17.82
N ILE A 352 -15.33 3.83 -17.89
CA ILE A 352 -13.98 3.28 -18.10
C ILE A 352 -13.40 3.82 -19.40
N ALA A 353 -14.13 3.75 -20.51
CA ALA A 353 -13.68 4.24 -21.80
C ALA A 353 -13.38 5.75 -21.79
N SER A 354 -14.22 6.55 -21.10
CA SER A 354 -14.02 8.00 -20.96
C SER A 354 -12.74 8.32 -20.18
N LEU A 355 -12.53 7.69 -19.02
CA LEU A 355 -11.34 7.90 -18.17
C LEU A 355 -10.05 7.40 -18.86
N TYR A 356 -10.15 6.26 -19.54
CA TYR A 356 -9.06 5.71 -20.35
C TYR A 356 -8.65 6.70 -21.44
N LYS A 357 -9.62 7.19 -22.22
CA LYS A 357 -9.42 8.21 -23.25
C LYS A 357 -8.76 9.46 -22.68
N GLN A 358 -9.29 10.03 -21.60
CA GLN A 358 -8.75 11.24 -20.96
C GLN A 358 -7.28 11.06 -20.56
N LYS A 359 -6.92 9.90 -20.03
CA LYS A 359 -5.54 9.61 -19.63
C LYS A 359 -4.60 9.46 -20.84
N LEU A 360 -5.06 8.80 -21.91
CA LEU A 360 -4.30 8.66 -23.15
C LEU A 360 -4.10 9.99 -23.85
N ASP A 361 -5.13 10.83 -23.96
CA ASP A 361 -5.04 12.18 -24.53
C ASP A 361 -3.96 13.01 -23.82
N SER A 362 -3.89 12.94 -22.47
CA SER A 362 -2.86 13.63 -21.70
C SER A 362 -1.43 13.11 -21.95
N SER A 363 -1.28 11.94 -22.58
CA SER A 363 -0.01 11.29 -22.92
C SER A 363 0.31 11.31 -24.42
N ASN A 364 -0.40 12.17 -25.18
CA ASN A 364 -0.24 12.38 -26.62
C ASN A 364 -0.51 11.11 -27.47
N PHE A 365 -1.48 10.29 -27.05
CA PHE A 365 -2.05 9.26 -27.90
C PHE A 365 -3.17 9.87 -28.77
N ASN A 366 -3.34 9.33 -29.95
CA ASN A 366 -4.35 9.79 -30.92
C ASN A 366 -5.52 8.79 -30.95
N ILE A 367 -6.68 9.23 -30.50
CA ILE A 367 -7.89 8.40 -30.57
C ILE A 367 -8.52 8.55 -31.95
N ILE A 368 -8.15 7.64 -32.87
CA ILE A 368 -8.63 7.70 -34.27
C ILE A 368 -10.09 7.26 -34.41
N TYR A 369 -10.58 6.44 -33.49
CA TYR A 369 -11.98 6.01 -33.46
C TYR A 369 -12.44 5.70 -32.04
N SER A 370 -13.62 6.16 -31.66
CA SER A 370 -14.24 5.85 -30.37
C SER A 370 -15.74 5.70 -30.54
N LYS A 371 -16.30 4.53 -30.25
CA LYS A 371 -17.70 4.21 -30.48
C LYS A 371 -18.36 3.55 -29.27
N SER A 372 -19.46 4.14 -28.82
CA SER A 372 -20.43 3.47 -27.95
C SER A 372 -21.30 2.52 -28.80
N VAL A 373 -21.41 1.28 -28.35
CA VAL A 373 -22.11 0.22 -29.08
C VAL A 373 -23.17 -0.39 -28.15
N SER A 374 -24.39 -0.59 -28.64
CA SER A 374 -25.39 -1.34 -27.89
C SER A 374 -25.16 -2.85 -28.01
N PHE A 375 -25.79 -3.62 -27.15
CA PHE A 375 -25.70 -5.09 -27.22
C PHE A 375 -26.20 -5.61 -28.55
N GLU A 376 -27.33 -5.07 -29.06
CA GLU A 376 -27.94 -5.45 -30.31
C GLU A 376 -27.08 -5.12 -31.51
N ASP A 377 -26.33 -4.02 -31.44
CA ASP A 377 -25.47 -3.51 -32.51
C ASP A 377 -24.02 -3.98 -32.40
N SER A 378 -23.70 -4.96 -31.54
CA SER A 378 -22.31 -5.41 -31.29
C SER A 378 -21.54 -5.82 -32.55
N ARG A 379 -22.24 -6.20 -33.63
CA ARG A 379 -21.67 -6.50 -34.94
C ARG A 379 -20.96 -5.29 -35.58
N LEU A 380 -21.34 -4.07 -35.21
CA LEU A 380 -20.61 -2.87 -35.68
C LEU A 380 -19.11 -2.89 -35.39
N ILE A 381 -18.67 -3.63 -34.38
CA ILE A 381 -17.25 -3.78 -34.06
C ILE A 381 -16.56 -4.55 -35.19
N LEU A 382 -17.13 -5.70 -35.57
CA LEU A 382 -16.63 -6.52 -36.68
C LEU A 382 -16.66 -5.74 -37.99
N ASP A 383 -17.80 -5.11 -38.32
CA ASP A 383 -17.97 -4.36 -39.56
C ASP A 383 -17.02 -3.15 -39.63
N SER A 384 -16.76 -2.46 -38.52
CA SER A 384 -15.82 -1.32 -38.47
C SER A 384 -14.37 -1.74 -38.67
N LEU A 385 -13.98 -2.92 -38.16
CA LEU A 385 -12.60 -3.38 -38.22
C LEU A 385 -12.30 -4.18 -39.51
N ALA A 386 -13.26 -5.00 -39.99
CA ALA A 386 -13.05 -5.95 -41.08
C ALA A 386 -13.60 -5.50 -42.42
N SER A 387 -14.22 -4.32 -42.51
CA SER A 387 -14.71 -3.80 -43.82
C SER A 387 -13.56 -3.43 -44.73
N THR A 388 -13.69 -3.84 -45.98
CA THR A 388 -12.67 -3.63 -47.05
C THR A 388 -13.21 -2.78 -48.19
N TYR A 389 -12.31 -2.27 -48.99
CA TYR A 389 -12.59 -1.61 -50.27
C TYR A 389 -11.65 -2.14 -51.36
N GLU A 390 -12.15 -2.07 -52.60
CA GLU A 390 -11.35 -2.45 -53.76
C GLU A 390 -10.28 -1.34 -54.02
N TYR A 391 -8.99 -1.68 -53.90
CA TYR A 391 -7.87 -0.78 -54.25
C TYR A 391 -7.35 -1.16 -55.65
N ILE A 392 -7.61 -0.31 -56.62
CA ILE A 392 -7.21 -0.54 -58.00
C ILE A 392 -5.70 -0.35 -58.15
N LEU A 393 -5.03 -1.35 -58.69
CA LEU A 393 -3.58 -1.33 -58.94
C LEU A 393 -3.30 -0.52 -60.20
N SER A 394 -2.32 0.40 -60.16
CA SER A 394 -1.87 1.13 -61.31
C SER A 394 -1.06 0.22 -62.26
N ASP A 395 -1.04 0.54 -63.56
CA ASP A 395 -0.33 -0.24 -64.57
C ASP A 395 1.17 -0.43 -64.26
N SER A 396 1.80 0.48 -63.53
CA SER A 396 3.20 0.38 -63.11
C SER A 396 3.43 -0.71 -62.02
N LEU A 397 2.41 -1.20 -61.39
CA LEU A 397 2.48 -2.29 -60.39
C LEU A 397 2.32 -3.68 -61.02
N PHE A 398 1.88 -3.75 -62.30
CA PHE A 398 1.76 -5.03 -63.00
C PHE A 398 3.09 -5.77 -63.16
N ASP A 399 4.21 -5.05 -63.26
CA ASP A 399 5.54 -5.63 -63.37
C ASP A 399 6.11 -6.19 -62.05
N THR A 400 5.47 -5.91 -60.93
CA THR A 400 5.90 -6.33 -59.58
C THR A 400 4.87 -7.20 -58.85
N LEU A 401 4.14 -8.02 -59.58
CA LEU A 401 3.03 -8.88 -59.10
C LEU A 401 3.40 -9.80 -57.94
N SER A 402 4.66 -10.12 -57.75
CA SER A 402 5.13 -11.01 -56.66
C SER A 402 5.03 -10.41 -55.25
N ASN A 403 4.80 -9.10 -55.13
CA ASN A 403 4.82 -8.40 -53.84
C ASN A 403 3.47 -7.87 -53.38
N VAL A 404 2.40 -8.06 -54.16
CA VAL A 404 1.04 -7.62 -53.75
C VAL A 404 0.22 -8.80 -53.30
N PRO A 405 -0.16 -8.90 -52.01
CA PRO A 405 -1.00 -9.98 -51.50
C PRO A 405 -2.43 -9.85 -52.04
N ASN A 406 -3.07 -11.00 -52.29
CA ASN A 406 -4.51 -11.12 -52.63
C ASN A 406 -4.95 -10.33 -53.86
N ILE A 407 -4.23 -10.46 -54.98
CA ILE A 407 -4.62 -9.83 -56.25
C ILE A 407 -5.82 -10.56 -56.86
N VAL A 408 -6.87 -9.80 -57.17
CA VAL A 408 -8.06 -10.30 -57.89
C VAL A 408 -8.16 -9.57 -59.24
N ILE A 409 -8.35 -10.36 -60.28
CA ILE A 409 -8.60 -9.82 -61.64
C ILE A 409 -10.12 -9.75 -61.84
N LYS A 410 -10.60 -8.55 -62.17
CA LYS A 410 -12.01 -8.33 -62.44
C LYS A 410 -12.23 -7.72 -63.81
N GLU A 411 -13.15 -8.29 -64.55
CA GLU A 411 -13.60 -7.73 -65.80
C GLU A 411 -14.75 -6.76 -65.53
N GLY A 412 -14.55 -5.48 -65.84
CA GLY A 412 -15.57 -4.44 -65.67
C GLY A 412 -16.07 -3.91 -67.02
N ARG A 413 -17.36 -3.64 -67.16
CA ARG A 413 -17.90 -2.91 -68.33
C ARG A 413 -17.85 -1.41 -68.05
N GLY A 414 -16.98 -0.70 -68.76
CA GLY A 414 -16.93 0.76 -68.71
C GLY A 414 -18.16 1.44 -69.38
N ILE A 415 -18.35 2.73 -69.13
CA ILE A 415 -19.44 3.55 -69.63
C ILE A 415 -19.49 3.54 -71.19
N ASP A 416 -18.36 3.28 -71.86
CA ASP A 416 -18.23 3.27 -73.31
C ASP A 416 -18.25 1.87 -73.95
N LYS A 417 -18.78 0.84 -73.26
CA LYS A 417 -18.89 -0.56 -73.73
C LYS A 417 -17.57 -1.26 -74.11
N LEU A 418 -16.45 -0.75 -73.78
CA LEU A 418 -15.17 -1.46 -73.84
C LEU A 418 -15.00 -2.29 -72.54
N ASP A 419 -14.76 -3.59 -72.69
CA ASP A 419 -14.41 -4.46 -71.56
C ASP A 419 -13.00 -4.05 -71.07
N THR A 420 -12.96 -3.41 -69.92
CA THR A 420 -11.71 -3.06 -69.24
C THR A 420 -11.42 -4.08 -68.17
N THR A 421 -10.32 -4.76 -68.29
CA THR A 421 -9.78 -5.64 -67.25
C THR A 421 -8.95 -4.82 -66.31
N TYR A 422 -9.25 -4.86 -65.04
CA TYR A 422 -8.41 -4.19 -64.03
C TYR A 422 -8.09 -5.17 -62.90
N MET A 423 -6.92 -4.96 -62.28
CA MET A 423 -6.49 -5.67 -61.11
C MET A 423 -6.77 -4.83 -59.88
N TYR A 424 -7.27 -5.46 -58.85
CA TYR A 424 -7.44 -4.81 -57.56
C TYR A 424 -7.05 -5.76 -56.42
N THR A 425 -6.74 -5.17 -55.29
CA THR A 425 -6.61 -5.85 -54.03
C THR A 425 -7.63 -5.27 -53.05
N GLU A 426 -8.10 -6.08 -52.14
CA GLU A 426 -8.94 -5.59 -51.04
C GLU A 426 -8.03 -5.03 -49.95
N LYS A 427 -8.33 -3.80 -49.53
CA LYS A 427 -7.67 -3.14 -48.40
C LYS A 427 -8.70 -2.82 -47.34
N PHE A 428 -8.32 -2.96 -46.07
CA PHE A 428 -9.17 -2.53 -44.96
C PHE A 428 -9.31 -1.01 -44.96
N PHE A 429 -10.50 -0.49 -44.63
CA PHE A 429 -10.73 0.96 -44.48
C PHE A 429 -9.85 1.58 -43.40
N ILE A 430 -9.56 0.81 -42.35
CA ILE A 430 -8.57 1.18 -41.33
C ILE A 430 -7.33 0.32 -41.58
N GLU A 431 -6.28 0.92 -42.11
CA GLU A 431 -5.04 0.21 -42.50
C GLU A 431 -4.31 -0.31 -41.22
N ASP A 432 -3.61 -1.43 -41.37
CA ASP A 432 -2.92 -2.12 -40.27
C ASP A 432 -1.90 -1.22 -39.58
N ASP A 433 -1.06 -0.54 -40.35
CA ASP A 433 -0.04 0.36 -39.82
C ASP A 433 -0.61 1.61 -39.14
N SER A 434 -1.90 1.92 -39.34
CA SER A 434 -2.56 3.07 -38.74
C SER A 434 -3.02 2.80 -37.31
N ILE A 435 -3.05 1.53 -36.84
CA ILE A 435 -3.57 1.14 -35.55
C ILE A 435 -2.43 0.73 -34.63
N GLY A 436 -2.29 1.37 -33.48
CA GLY A 436 -1.35 0.99 -32.44
C GLY A 436 -1.91 -0.09 -31.51
N HIS A 437 -3.18 0.07 -31.09
CA HIS A 437 -3.91 -0.94 -30.34
C HIS A 437 -5.42 -0.67 -30.31
N ILE A 438 -6.17 -1.67 -29.92
CA ILE A 438 -7.63 -1.60 -29.77
C ILE A 438 -7.98 -1.82 -28.30
N PHE A 439 -8.87 -1.00 -27.77
CA PHE A 439 -9.46 -1.21 -26.44
C PHE A 439 -10.97 -1.49 -26.55
N VAL A 440 -11.42 -2.61 -26.00
CA VAL A 440 -12.82 -3.00 -25.94
C VAL A 440 -13.28 -3.06 -24.50
N SER A 441 -14.00 -2.03 -24.06
CA SER A 441 -14.56 -1.96 -22.72
C SER A 441 -15.95 -2.61 -22.70
N SER A 442 -15.96 -3.92 -22.64
CA SER A 442 -17.16 -4.75 -22.40
C SER A 442 -16.77 -6.15 -21.98
N LYS A 443 -17.51 -6.67 -21.00
CA LYS A 443 -17.43 -8.08 -20.58
C LYS A 443 -18.41 -8.98 -21.35
N ASN A 444 -19.12 -8.45 -22.30
CA ASN A 444 -20.12 -9.18 -23.06
C ASN A 444 -19.48 -10.13 -24.09
N SER A 445 -20.02 -11.35 -24.19
CA SER A 445 -19.51 -12.37 -25.11
C SER A 445 -19.61 -12.00 -26.59
N LEU A 446 -20.64 -11.25 -26.99
CA LEU A 446 -20.82 -10.81 -28.38
C LEU A 446 -19.80 -9.72 -28.76
N PHE A 447 -19.47 -8.80 -27.84
CA PHE A 447 -18.41 -7.81 -28.06
C PHE A 447 -17.05 -8.49 -28.23
N ALA A 448 -16.75 -9.42 -27.32
CA ALA A 448 -15.52 -10.20 -27.38
C ALA A 448 -15.42 -10.99 -28.69
N SER A 449 -16.48 -11.73 -29.06
CA SER A 449 -16.51 -12.55 -30.28
C SER A 449 -16.36 -11.70 -31.55
N ASN A 450 -17.10 -10.57 -31.65
CA ASN A 450 -17.01 -9.71 -32.84
C ASN A 450 -15.62 -9.06 -32.97
N ALA A 451 -15.01 -8.63 -31.86
CA ALA A 451 -13.67 -8.04 -31.89
C ALA A 451 -12.59 -9.06 -32.26
N ILE A 452 -12.63 -10.24 -31.64
CA ILE A 452 -11.67 -11.33 -31.92
C ILE A 452 -11.84 -11.84 -33.35
N SER A 453 -13.09 -12.03 -33.83
CA SER A 453 -13.35 -12.47 -35.20
C SER A 453 -12.88 -11.43 -36.23
N ALA A 454 -13.01 -10.15 -35.93
CA ALA A 454 -12.51 -9.09 -36.84
C ALA A 454 -10.99 -9.16 -37.00
N LEU A 455 -10.25 -9.35 -35.91
CA LEU A 455 -8.78 -9.46 -35.94
C LEU A 455 -8.33 -10.75 -36.63
N ASP A 456 -9.06 -11.86 -36.44
CA ASP A 456 -8.81 -13.12 -37.10
C ASP A 456 -8.99 -13.01 -38.62
N ILE A 457 -10.05 -12.32 -39.08
CA ILE A 457 -10.30 -12.02 -40.51
C ILE A 457 -9.20 -11.13 -41.07
N ARG A 458 -8.74 -10.14 -40.32
CA ARG A 458 -7.67 -9.22 -40.75
C ARG A 458 -6.32 -9.93 -40.84
N ASN A 459 -6.13 -10.96 -40.06
CA ASN A 459 -4.88 -11.71 -39.96
C ASN A 459 -3.66 -10.79 -39.70
N ASP A 460 -3.87 -9.72 -38.90
CA ASP A 460 -2.84 -8.79 -38.50
C ASP A 460 -2.50 -8.95 -36.99
N THR A 461 -1.40 -8.32 -36.56
CA THR A 461 -0.88 -8.44 -35.18
C THR A 461 -1.25 -7.25 -34.30
N ILE A 462 -2.38 -6.59 -34.56
CA ILE A 462 -2.82 -5.46 -33.76
C ILE A 462 -3.15 -5.90 -32.33
N PRO A 463 -2.51 -5.33 -31.31
CA PRO A 463 -2.83 -5.66 -29.93
C PRO A 463 -4.25 -5.25 -29.56
N ILE A 464 -4.98 -6.12 -28.89
CA ILE A 464 -6.31 -5.83 -28.36
C ILE A 464 -6.33 -5.98 -26.84
N ILE A 465 -6.92 -5.01 -26.15
CA ILE A 465 -7.17 -5.06 -24.70
C ILE A 465 -8.64 -5.36 -24.48
N GLY A 466 -8.91 -6.43 -23.72
CA GLY A 466 -10.24 -6.85 -23.29
C GLY A 466 -10.25 -7.33 -21.85
N TYR A 467 -11.17 -8.19 -21.50
CA TYR A 467 -11.35 -8.66 -20.13
C TYR A 467 -11.09 -10.17 -19.99
N THR A 468 -10.62 -10.58 -18.82
CA THR A 468 -10.38 -12.01 -18.49
C THR A 468 -11.62 -12.88 -18.58
N GLU A 469 -12.82 -12.30 -18.42
CA GLU A 469 -14.10 -12.98 -18.59
C GLU A 469 -14.31 -13.52 -20.02
N TRP A 470 -13.57 -13.00 -21.01
CA TRP A 470 -13.61 -13.49 -22.38
C TRP A 470 -13.13 -14.95 -22.50
N LEU A 471 -12.24 -15.39 -21.59
CA LEU A 471 -11.74 -16.77 -21.54
C LEU A 471 -12.82 -17.79 -21.16
N ASP A 472 -13.90 -17.35 -20.54
CA ASP A 472 -14.99 -18.24 -20.11
C ASP A 472 -16.04 -18.47 -21.21
N TYR A 473 -15.90 -17.80 -22.39
CA TYR A 473 -16.89 -17.86 -23.46
C TYR A 473 -16.52 -18.94 -24.50
N ASN A 474 -17.36 -19.95 -24.61
CA ASN A 474 -17.20 -21.04 -25.57
C ASN A 474 -17.30 -20.62 -27.05
N VAL A 475 -17.69 -19.38 -27.31
CA VAL A 475 -17.83 -18.82 -28.68
C VAL A 475 -16.49 -18.36 -29.27
N ILE A 476 -15.45 -18.27 -28.46
CA ILE A 476 -14.10 -17.91 -28.87
C ILE A 476 -13.19 -19.13 -28.66
N SER A 477 -12.48 -19.54 -29.69
CA SER A 477 -11.58 -20.68 -29.57
C SER A 477 -10.27 -20.32 -28.89
N VAL A 478 -9.63 -21.32 -28.25
CA VAL A 478 -8.31 -21.14 -27.64
C VAL A 478 -7.26 -20.75 -28.70
N ASP A 479 -7.36 -21.30 -29.91
CA ASP A 479 -6.45 -21.00 -31.01
C ASP A 479 -6.51 -19.53 -31.42
N GLN A 480 -7.70 -18.91 -31.41
CA GLN A 480 -7.84 -17.46 -31.66
C GLN A 480 -7.11 -16.62 -30.61
N PHE A 481 -7.22 -16.99 -29.34
CA PHE A 481 -6.47 -16.29 -28.29
C PHE A 481 -4.96 -16.49 -28.38
N GLN A 482 -4.49 -17.63 -28.88
CA GLN A 482 -3.06 -17.92 -29.05
C GLN A 482 -2.46 -17.20 -30.25
N ASN A 483 -3.22 -17.04 -31.32
CA ASN A 483 -2.76 -16.43 -32.57
C ASN A 483 -2.81 -14.89 -32.56
N LEU A 484 -3.64 -14.31 -31.69
CA LEU A 484 -3.85 -12.87 -31.60
C LEU A 484 -3.13 -12.30 -30.36
N ASP A 485 -2.64 -11.05 -30.44
CA ASP A 485 -2.05 -10.35 -29.29
C ASP A 485 -3.13 -9.79 -28.35
N VAL A 486 -3.79 -10.69 -27.60
CA VAL A 486 -4.87 -10.33 -26.68
C VAL A 486 -4.30 -10.03 -25.29
N ARG A 487 -4.52 -8.81 -24.82
CA ARG A 487 -4.17 -8.36 -23.46
C ARG A 487 -5.43 -8.30 -22.61
N MET A 488 -5.38 -8.81 -21.39
CA MET A 488 -6.58 -8.99 -20.60
C MET A 488 -6.55 -8.20 -19.30
N ILE A 489 -7.61 -7.47 -19.03
CA ILE A 489 -7.88 -6.81 -17.76
C ILE A 489 -8.55 -7.84 -16.86
N GLY A 490 -7.91 -8.18 -15.75
CA GLY A 490 -8.48 -9.06 -14.73
C GLY A 490 -8.53 -8.37 -13.39
N THR A 491 -9.70 -8.36 -12.74
CA THR A 491 -9.82 -7.91 -11.34
C THR A 491 -9.68 -9.07 -10.35
N THR A 492 -9.70 -10.31 -10.86
CA THR A 492 -9.55 -11.54 -10.09
C THR A 492 -8.78 -12.55 -10.96
N PHE A 493 -7.52 -12.75 -10.65
CA PHE A 493 -6.70 -13.76 -11.30
C PHE A 493 -6.32 -14.83 -10.29
N TYR A 494 -6.63 -16.08 -10.63
CA TYR A 494 -6.23 -17.23 -9.83
C TYR A 494 -5.40 -18.19 -10.67
N GLU A 495 -4.21 -18.48 -10.20
CA GLU A 495 -3.35 -19.48 -10.81
C GLU A 495 -3.90 -20.87 -10.48
N LYS A 496 -4.61 -21.47 -11.44
CA LYS A 496 -5.31 -22.76 -11.27
C LYS A 496 -4.37 -23.92 -10.92
N GLU A 497 -3.10 -23.78 -11.27
CA GLU A 497 -2.06 -24.79 -10.96
C GLU A 497 -1.48 -24.63 -9.54
N ASN A 498 -1.76 -23.54 -8.85
CA ASN A 498 -1.29 -23.32 -7.48
C ASN A 498 -1.92 -24.33 -6.51
N GLU A 499 -1.09 -24.92 -5.64
CA GLU A 499 -1.51 -25.92 -4.65
C GLU A 499 -2.60 -25.42 -3.71
N SER A 500 -2.53 -24.15 -3.31
CA SER A 500 -3.56 -23.53 -2.46
C SER A 500 -4.91 -23.44 -3.18
N PHE A 501 -4.91 -23.08 -4.46
CA PHE A 501 -6.13 -23.08 -5.27
C PHE A 501 -6.69 -24.50 -5.43
N LYS A 502 -5.85 -25.49 -5.72
CA LYS A 502 -6.27 -26.89 -5.85
C LYS A 502 -6.92 -27.42 -4.57
N LYS A 503 -6.35 -27.10 -3.40
CA LYS A 503 -6.93 -27.45 -2.09
C LYS A 503 -8.31 -26.83 -1.88
N LEU A 504 -8.44 -25.52 -2.16
CA LEU A 504 -9.73 -24.82 -2.05
C LEU A 504 -10.78 -25.39 -3.02
N ASN A 505 -10.39 -25.64 -4.28
CA ASN A 505 -11.29 -26.21 -5.27
C ASN A 505 -11.74 -27.63 -4.90
N ASN A 506 -10.84 -28.48 -4.39
CA ASN A 506 -11.17 -29.83 -3.93
C ASN A 506 -12.13 -29.81 -2.74
N PHE A 507 -11.90 -28.90 -1.77
CA PHE A 507 -12.85 -28.68 -0.66
C PHE A 507 -14.22 -28.30 -1.20
N PHE A 508 -14.30 -27.31 -2.08
CA PHE A 508 -15.57 -26.83 -2.60
C PHE A 508 -16.30 -27.89 -3.44
N MET A 509 -15.56 -28.66 -4.22
CA MET A 509 -16.11 -29.81 -4.98
C MET A 509 -16.65 -30.90 -4.06
N SER A 510 -15.95 -31.24 -2.95
CA SER A 510 -16.40 -32.28 -2.01
C SER A 510 -17.67 -31.87 -1.26
N ASP A 511 -17.74 -30.62 -0.79
CA ASP A 511 -18.80 -30.18 0.10
C ASP A 511 -20.04 -29.66 -0.64
N TYR A 512 -19.84 -29.08 -1.83
CA TYR A 512 -20.93 -28.41 -2.60
C TYR A 512 -21.20 -29.07 -3.95
N ASN A 513 -20.46 -30.10 -4.36
CA ASN A 513 -20.61 -30.83 -5.63
C ASN A 513 -20.62 -29.93 -6.87
N ARG A 514 -19.85 -28.84 -6.83
CA ARG A 514 -19.68 -27.86 -7.92
C ARG A 514 -18.30 -27.22 -7.89
N LYS A 515 -17.88 -26.62 -9.02
CA LYS A 515 -16.61 -25.90 -9.11
C LYS A 515 -16.63 -24.65 -8.20
N ILE A 516 -15.46 -24.29 -7.69
CA ILE A 516 -15.27 -23.09 -6.89
C ILE A 516 -15.71 -21.84 -7.66
N SER A 517 -16.42 -20.94 -6.98
CA SER A 517 -16.87 -19.68 -7.56
C SER A 517 -15.95 -18.52 -7.24
N TYR A 518 -15.94 -17.51 -8.10
CA TYR A 518 -15.22 -16.25 -7.84
C TYR A 518 -15.70 -15.54 -6.57
N ASN A 519 -16.96 -15.69 -6.18
CA ASN A 519 -17.49 -15.06 -4.96
C ASN A 519 -16.99 -15.76 -3.70
N PHE A 520 -16.84 -17.09 -3.72
CA PHE A 520 -16.20 -17.82 -2.63
C PHE A 520 -14.74 -17.37 -2.46
N LEU A 521 -13.99 -17.31 -3.57
CA LEU A 521 -12.59 -16.87 -3.54
C LEU A 521 -12.47 -15.41 -3.04
N ALA A 522 -13.38 -14.53 -3.47
CA ALA A 522 -13.42 -13.14 -2.99
C ALA A 522 -13.65 -13.07 -1.47
N GLY A 523 -14.54 -13.90 -0.91
CA GLY A 523 -14.76 -13.98 0.53
C GLY A 523 -13.55 -14.52 1.29
N TYR A 524 -12.92 -15.57 0.75
CA TYR A 524 -11.70 -16.17 1.29
C TYR A 524 -10.53 -15.18 1.33
N ASP A 525 -10.27 -14.50 0.22
CA ASP A 525 -9.18 -13.53 0.14
C ASP A 525 -9.44 -12.30 1.00
N LEU A 526 -10.69 -11.82 1.05
CA LEU A 526 -11.09 -10.69 1.88
C LEU A 526 -10.79 -10.95 3.36
N ILE A 527 -11.21 -12.08 3.91
CA ILE A 527 -11.00 -12.36 5.32
C ILE A 527 -9.51 -12.60 5.64
N ASN A 528 -8.76 -13.26 4.75
CA ASN A 528 -7.32 -13.43 4.91
C ASN A 528 -6.58 -12.08 4.87
N MET A 529 -6.97 -11.16 3.98
CA MET A 529 -6.48 -9.80 3.95
C MET A 529 -6.76 -9.07 5.28
N ILE A 530 -7.99 -9.16 5.78
CA ILE A 530 -8.40 -8.52 7.05
C ILE A 530 -7.55 -9.07 8.21
N ILE A 531 -7.39 -10.39 8.32
CA ILE A 531 -6.56 -11.03 9.36
C ILE A 531 -5.11 -10.53 9.28
N LYS A 532 -4.54 -10.52 8.08
CA LYS A 532 -3.16 -10.03 7.86
C LYS A 532 -2.99 -8.56 8.26
N ILE A 533 -3.93 -7.69 7.87
CA ILE A 533 -3.89 -6.27 8.23
C ILE A 533 -4.07 -6.10 9.75
N ASN A 534 -5.01 -6.83 10.36
CA ASN A 534 -5.20 -6.76 11.80
C ASN A 534 -3.98 -7.24 12.60
N ASN A 535 -3.31 -8.30 12.14
CA ASN A 535 -2.08 -8.79 12.76
C ASN A 535 -0.93 -7.78 12.68
N ASN A 536 -0.82 -7.05 11.57
CA ASN A 536 0.28 -6.11 11.33
C ASN A 536 0.03 -4.72 11.95
N TYR A 537 -1.21 -4.25 11.90
CA TYR A 537 -1.55 -2.86 12.23
C TYR A 537 -2.44 -2.71 13.48
N GLY A 538 -3.11 -3.78 13.96
CA GLY A 538 -3.94 -3.77 15.16
C GLY A 538 -4.95 -2.63 15.19
N ASN A 539 -4.84 -1.73 16.19
CA ASN A 539 -5.72 -0.56 16.33
C ASN A 539 -5.62 0.45 15.17
N TYR A 540 -4.57 0.35 14.34
CA TYR A 540 -4.34 1.21 13.18
C TYR A 540 -4.72 0.53 11.86
N PHE A 541 -5.68 -0.40 11.91
CA PHE A 541 -6.17 -1.18 10.77
C PHE A 541 -6.49 -0.34 9.54
N GLN A 542 -7.03 0.88 9.74
CA GLN A 542 -7.33 1.81 8.64
C GLN A 542 -6.08 2.19 7.81
N PHE A 543 -4.93 2.33 8.44
CA PHE A 543 -3.68 2.60 7.72
C PHE A 543 -3.28 1.44 6.81
N GLY A 544 -3.48 0.20 7.26
CA GLY A 544 -3.21 -0.99 6.44
C GLY A 544 -4.13 -1.17 5.23
N LEU A 545 -5.28 -0.47 5.19
CA LEU A 545 -6.20 -0.45 4.04
C LEU A 545 -5.84 0.63 3.01
N ARG A 546 -4.97 1.56 3.33
CA ARG A 546 -4.53 2.67 2.46
C ARG A 546 -3.12 2.47 1.94
#